data_f583e397078248540cc2253cc77938e1
#
_entry.id   f583e397078248540cc2253cc77938e1
#
_cell.length_a   1.000
_cell.length_b   1.000
_cell.length_c   1.000
_cell.angle_alpha   90.00
_cell.angle_beta   90.00
_cell.angle_gamma   90.00
#
_symmetry.space_group_name_H-M   'P 1'
#
loop_
_entity.id
_entity.type
_entity.pdbx_description
1 polymer ?
#
loop_
_entity_poly.entity_id
_entity_poly.type
_entity_poly.pdbx_seq_one_letter_code
_entity_poly.pdbx_strand_id
1 'polypeptide(L)'
;MNQSTETIPLSFNKLYPFIKWAGGKSQILSTIDGLIPVYFGRYFEPFLGGGAVFLHITNKKKIHFGAFLSDLNEELINAYTVVRSNVERLIEILTTHEQEYNTSPARFYYNLRDSSIPLRRNLVERAARFITLNKTCYNGLYRVNKQGKFNVPMGRYKNPCICDHDNLRSISKVLRKSSTRIERGDYKRILLENAAEGDFVYLDPPYDPTGPTAGFTGYTDSGFTYKDQYELANLFKELDDRKCLILLSNSYTPLIRELYYGFKNIKMVSTLRAINSNASRRTGHTELLISNYRA
;
A
#
# COMPACT_ATOMS: atom_id res chain seq x y z
N MET A 1 16.79 -7.91 35.94
CA MET A 1 17.27 -8.88 34.96
C MET A 1 16.82 -8.42 33.59
N ASN A 2 17.73 -7.74 32.86
CA ASN A 2 17.47 -7.30 31.49
C ASN A 2 17.53 -8.52 30.57
N GLN A 3 16.38 -9.00 30.11
CA GLN A 3 16.34 -9.89 28.96
C GLN A 3 16.63 -9.04 27.71
N SER A 4 17.87 -9.04 27.27
CA SER A 4 18.26 -8.62 25.93
C SER A 4 17.52 -9.54 24.94
N THR A 5 16.48 -9.05 24.32
CA THR A 5 15.85 -9.70 23.16
C THR A 5 16.90 -9.76 22.06
N GLU A 6 17.56 -10.90 21.89
CA GLU A 6 18.41 -11.17 20.74
C GLU A 6 17.58 -10.97 19.46
N THR A 7 17.90 -9.93 18.72
CA THR A 7 17.32 -9.68 17.41
C THR A 7 17.95 -10.63 16.41
N ILE A 8 17.27 -11.75 16.13
CA ILE A 8 17.70 -12.70 15.10
C ILE A 8 17.61 -12.02 13.74
N PRO A 9 18.72 -11.88 12.99
CA PRO A 9 18.69 -11.26 11.68
C PRO A 9 17.80 -12.04 10.72
N LEU A 10 17.01 -11.32 9.91
CA LEU A 10 16.17 -11.90 8.87
C LEU A 10 17.03 -12.24 7.65
N SER A 11 17.08 -13.51 7.26
CA SER A 11 17.68 -13.95 5.99
C SER A 11 16.58 -14.15 4.96
N PHE A 12 16.49 -13.25 3.98
CA PHE A 12 15.62 -13.34 2.82
C PHE A 12 16.20 -12.56 1.63
N ASN A 13 15.74 -12.89 0.42
CA ASN A 13 16.02 -12.08 -0.76
C ASN A 13 15.33 -10.72 -0.64
N LYS A 14 15.80 -9.70 -1.40
CA LYS A 14 15.18 -8.38 -1.40
C LYS A 14 13.68 -8.50 -1.68
N LEU A 15 12.88 -7.98 -0.75
CA LEU A 15 11.42 -7.96 -0.84
C LEU A 15 10.94 -6.80 -1.71
N TYR A 16 9.87 -7.03 -2.46
CA TYR A 16 9.16 -5.99 -3.23
C TYR A 16 7.65 -6.30 -3.28
N PRO A 17 6.80 -5.30 -3.56
CA PRO A 17 5.36 -5.49 -3.60
C PRO A 17 4.95 -6.64 -4.53
N PHE A 18 4.13 -7.57 -4.03
CA PHE A 18 3.63 -8.69 -4.82
C PHE A 18 2.44 -8.33 -5.72
N ILE A 19 1.94 -7.09 -5.60
CA ILE A 19 0.89 -6.50 -6.44
C ILE A 19 1.34 -5.12 -6.94
N LYS A 20 0.71 -4.66 -8.02
CA LYS A 20 0.79 -3.27 -8.46
C LYS A 20 -0.29 -2.47 -7.75
N TRP A 21 0.04 -1.30 -7.24
CA TRP A 21 -0.95 -0.43 -6.59
C TRP A 21 -0.80 1.00 -7.06
N ALA A 22 -1.95 1.66 -7.32
CA ALA A 22 -1.95 3.07 -7.71
C ALA A 22 -1.31 3.92 -6.60
N GLY A 23 -0.47 4.87 -6.95
CA GLY A 23 0.27 5.67 -5.96
C GLY A 23 1.49 4.95 -5.35
N GLY A 24 1.90 3.78 -5.88
CA GLY A 24 3.06 3.03 -5.35
C GLY A 24 4.32 3.88 -5.24
N LYS A 25 4.98 3.85 -4.08
CA LYS A 25 6.09 4.73 -3.69
C LYS A 25 7.46 4.37 -4.25
N SER A 26 7.55 3.42 -5.18
CA SER A 26 8.83 2.90 -5.70
C SER A 26 9.79 3.98 -6.20
N GLN A 27 9.27 5.08 -6.78
CA GLN A 27 10.09 6.18 -7.30
C GLN A 27 10.68 7.07 -6.21
N ILE A 28 10.05 7.16 -5.04
CA ILE A 28 10.45 8.04 -3.95
C ILE A 28 10.97 7.29 -2.73
N LEU A 29 11.10 5.96 -2.80
CA LEU A 29 11.62 5.15 -1.69
C LEU A 29 12.98 5.61 -1.20
N SER A 30 13.89 6.04 -2.11
CA SER A 30 15.20 6.59 -1.72
C SER A 30 15.08 7.89 -0.91
N THR A 31 14.08 8.71 -1.22
CA THR A 31 13.83 9.94 -0.46
C THR A 31 13.15 9.63 0.88
N ILE A 32 12.17 8.72 0.88
CA ILE A 32 11.51 8.24 2.10
C ILE A 32 12.54 7.61 3.04
N ASP A 33 13.50 6.86 2.50
CA ASP A 33 14.57 6.21 3.26
C ASP A 33 15.34 7.16 4.17
N GLY A 34 15.67 8.35 3.66
CA GLY A 34 16.33 9.41 4.42
C GLY A 34 15.44 10.08 5.47
N LEU A 35 14.16 9.76 5.51
CA LEU A 35 13.18 10.29 6.47
C LEU A 35 12.69 9.23 7.45
N ILE A 36 13.07 7.96 7.31
CA ILE A 36 12.70 6.91 8.25
C ILE A 36 13.48 7.12 9.57
N PRO A 37 12.79 7.18 10.71
CA PRO A 37 13.46 7.31 12.00
C PRO A 37 14.45 6.17 12.24
N VAL A 38 15.62 6.50 12.77
CA VAL A 38 16.65 5.49 13.13
C VAL A 38 16.09 4.51 14.15
N TYR A 39 15.37 5.02 15.14
CA TYR A 39 14.72 4.25 16.19
C TYR A 39 13.22 4.56 16.24
N PHE A 40 12.39 3.53 16.40
CA PHE A 40 10.96 3.65 16.66
C PHE A 40 10.46 2.39 17.39
N GLY A 41 9.32 2.49 18.05
CA GLY A 41 8.66 1.39 18.73
C GLY A 41 8.05 0.40 17.73
N ARG A 42 6.85 0.66 17.28
CA ARG A 42 6.13 -0.11 16.28
C ARG A 42 5.94 0.71 15.00
N TYR A 43 5.69 0.04 13.89
CA TYR A 43 5.40 0.64 12.59
C TYR A 43 3.90 0.56 12.26
N PHE A 44 3.33 1.65 11.77
CA PHE A 44 1.94 1.71 11.33
C PHE A 44 1.86 2.18 9.87
N GLU A 45 1.16 1.42 9.02
CA GLU A 45 0.84 1.77 7.63
C GLU A 45 -0.66 1.53 7.38
N PRO A 46 -1.54 2.51 7.72
CA PRO A 46 -2.99 2.34 7.64
C PRO A 46 -3.58 2.57 6.25
N PHE A 47 -2.76 2.96 5.29
CA PHE A 47 -3.05 3.00 3.86
C PHE A 47 -2.06 2.08 3.15
N LEU A 48 -2.15 0.77 3.43
CA LEU A 48 -1.13 -0.21 3.08
C LEU A 48 -0.86 -0.31 1.57
N GLY A 49 -1.91 -0.33 0.76
CA GLY A 49 -1.77 -0.51 -0.68
C GLY A 49 -0.83 -1.66 -1.04
N GLY A 50 0.20 -1.37 -1.83
CA GLY A 50 1.22 -2.36 -2.20
C GLY A 50 2.25 -2.66 -1.10
N GLY A 51 2.23 -1.99 0.04
CA GLY A 51 3.16 -2.19 1.16
C GLY A 51 4.62 -1.85 0.84
N ALA A 52 4.84 -0.94 -0.11
CA ALA A 52 6.18 -0.64 -0.60
C ALA A 52 7.11 -0.09 0.49
N VAL A 53 6.57 0.75 1.40
CA VAL A 53 7.35 1.35 2.48
C VAL A 53 7.64 0.34 3.58
N PHE A 54 6.65 -0.46 4.00
CA PHE A 54 6.86 -1.57 4.93
C PHE A 54 7.95 -2.53 4.47
N LEU A 55 7.87 -2.98 3.21
CA LEU A 55 8.86 -3.91 2.63
C LEU A 55 10.24 -3.26 2.51
N HIS A 56 10.30 -1.96 2.19
CA HIS A 56 11.56 -1.22 2.13
C HIS A 56 12.24 -1.12 3.51
N ILE A 57 11.48 -0.75 4.55
CA ILE A 57 11.99 -0.70 5.93
C ILE A 57 12.50 -2.08 6.37
N THR A 58 11.73 -3.14 6.05
CA THR A 58 12.11 -4.52 6.36
C THR A 58 13.43 -4.90 5.68
N ASN A 59 13.59 -4.57 4.39
CA ASN A 59 14.82 -4.82 3.65
C ASN A 59 16.02 -4.11 4.25
N LYS A 60 15.83 -2.86 4.69
CA LYS A 60 16.91 -2.02 5.23
C LYS A 60 17.33 -2.44 6.62
N LYS A 61 16.38 -2.59 7.51
CA LYS A 61 16.67 -2.92 8.91
C LYS A 61 17.13 -4.36 9.08
N LYS A 62 16.66 -5.30 8.23
CA LYS A 62 16.94 -6.75 8.33
C LYS A 62 16.72 -7.32 9.74
N ILE A 63 15.97 -6.63 10.57
CA ILE A 63 15.55 -7.02 11.91
C ILE A 63 14.02 -7.01 11.95
N HIS A 64 13.48 -7.71 12.92
CA HIS A 64 12.05 -7.74 13.12
C HIS A 64 11.61 -6.57 14.00
N PHE A 65 10.52 -5.93 13.62
CA PHE A 65 9.83 -4.89 14.37
C PHE A 65 8.32 -5.16 14.37
N GLY A 66 7.62 -4.68 15.40
CA GLY A 66 6.15 -4.75 15.45
C GLY A 66 5.55 -3.87 14.34
N ALA A 67 4.57 -4.42 13.61
CA ALA A 67 3.90 -3.67 12.54
C ALA A 67 2.38 -3.81 12.59
N PHE A 68 1.67 -2.72 12.32
CA PHE A 68 0.23 -2.65 12.07
C PHE A 68 0.01 -2.24 10.61
N LEU A 69 -0.43 -3.18 9.80
CA LEU A 69 -0.67 -3.01 8.37
C LEU A 69 -2.17 -3.05 8.13
N SER A 70 -2.75 -1.99 7.58
CA SER A 70 -4.19 -1.95 7.36
C SER A 70 -4.59 -1.19 6.10
N ASP A 71 -5.78 -1.48 5.63
CA ASP A 71 -6.40 -0.83 4.47
C ASP A 71 -7.91 -1.02 4.56
N LEU A 72 -8.69 -0.16 3.90
CA LEU A 72 -10.14 -0.34 3.76
C LEU A 72 -10.50 -1.43 2.76
N ASN A 73 -9.62 -1.71 1.79
CA ASN A 73 -9.88 -2.65 0.72
C ASN A 73 -9.83 -4.11 1.20
N GLU A 74 -10.98 -4.76 1.20
CA GLU A 74 -11.14 -6.14 1.68
C GLU A 74 -10.33 -7.15 0.89
N GLU A 75 -10.29 -7.04 -0.45
CA GLU A 75 -9.55 -7.98 -1.29
C GLU A 75 -8.04 -7.85 -1.10
N LEU A 76 -7.57 -6.62 -0.90
CA LEU A 76 -6.18 -6.34 -0.58
C LEU A 76 -5.77 -7.00 0.75
N ILE A 77 -6.54 -6.75 1.81
CA ILE A 77 -6.27 -7.32 3.14
C ILE A 77 -6.40 -8.84 3.12
N ASN A 78 -7.37 -9.39 2.38
CA ASN A 78 -7.45 -10.83 2.18
C ASN A 78 -6.18 -11.38 1.50
N ALA A 79 -5.67 -10.72 0.47
CA ALA A 79 -4.45 -11.15 -0.21
C ALA A 79 -3.24 -11.18 0.74
N TYR A 80 -3.03 -10.13 1.54
CA TYR A 80 -1.98 -10.10 2.56
C TYR A 80 -2.16 -11.19 3.62
N THR A 81 -3.39 -11.41 4.08
CA THR A 81 -3.71 -12.45 5.07
C THR A 81 -3.41 -13.84 4.52
N VAL A 82 -3.76 -14.11 3.26
CA VAL A 82 -3.49 -15.38 2.59
C VAL A 82 -2.00 -15.57 2.35
N VAL A 83 -1.27 -14.55 1.88
CA VAL A 83 0.19 -14.61 1.78
C VAL A 83 0.81 -14.93 3.14
N ARG A 84 0.29 -14.37 4.23
CA ARG A 84 0.75 -14.69 5.59
C ARG A 84 0.49 -16.15 5.97
N SER A 85 -0.71 -16.67 5.75
CA SER A 85 -1.18 -17.92 6.38
C SER A 85 -1.20 -19.13 5.47
N ASN A 86 -1.35 -18.95 4.14
CA ASN A 86 -1.58 -20.02 3.18
C ASN A 86 -0.76 -19.85 1.88
N VAL A 87 0.49 -19.40 2.01
CA VAL A 87 1.33 -19.00 0.86
C VAL A 87 1.57 -20.14 -0.13
N GLU A 88 1.78 -21.38 0.31
CA GLU A 88 2.05 -22.50 -0.61
C GLU A 88 0.82 -22.81 -1.47
N ARG A 89 -0.37 -22.88 -0.86
CA ARG A 89 -1.61 -23.07 -1.62
C ARG A 89 -1.91 -21.92 -2.58
N LEU A 90 -1.60 -20.71 -2.18
CA LEU A 90 -1.70 -19.54 -3.06
C LEU A 90 -0.76 -19.67 -4.27
N ILE A 91 0.50 -20.08 -4.03
CA ILE A 91 1.51 -20.30 -5.08
C ILE A 91 1.03 -21.35 -6.08
N GLU A 92 0.49 -22.47 -5.63
CA GLU A 92 -0.06 -23.51 -6.49
C GLU A 92 -1.13 -22.95 -7.46
N ILE A 93 -2.08 -22.19 -6.94
CA ILE A 93 -3.16 -21.61 -7.75
C ILE A 93 -2.60 -20.53 -8.70
N LEU A 94 -1.71 -19.67 -8.23
CA LEU A 94 -1.10 -18.63 -9.07
C LEU A 94 -0.26 -19.22 -10.20
N THR A 95 0.42 -20.34 -9.96
CA THR A 95 1.20 -21.07 -10.98
C THR A 95 0.25 -21.63 -12.06
N THR A 96 -0.88 -22.22 -11.66
CA THR A 96 -1.91 -22.67 -12.59
C THR A 96 -2.48 -21.50 -13.41
N HIS A 97 -2.80 -20.38 -12.74
CA HIS A 97 -3.28 -19.17 -13.42
C HIS A 97 -2.27 -18.61 -14.43
N GLU A 98 -0.97 -18.64 -14.11
CA GLU A 98 0.08 -18.20 -15.02
C GLU A 98 0.18 -19.10 -16.26
N GLN A 99 0.10 -20.42 -16.09
CA GLN A 99 0.08 -21.38 -17.19
C GLN A 99 -1.14 -21.18 -18.10
N GLU A 100 -2.34 -21.06 -17.53
CA GLU A 100 -3.57 -20.84 -18.29
C GLU A 100 -3.59 -19.48 -18.99
N TYR A 101 -3.09 -18.43 -18.32
CA TYR A 101 -2.94 -17.11 -18.93
C TYR A 101 -2.00 -17.16 -20.14
N ASN A 102 -0.87 -17.83 -20.03
CA ASN A 102 0.11 -17.94 -21.12
C ASN A 102 -0.43 -18.73 -22.32
N THR A 103 -1.37 -19.66 -22.08
CA THR A 103 -2.02 -20.44 -23.16
C THR A 103 -3.07 -19.62 -23.90
N SER A 104 -3.89 -18.86 -23.19
CA SER A 104 -5.00 -18.08 -23.80
C SER A 104 -5.29 -16.82 -22.98
N PRO A 105 -4.46 -15.75 -23.11
CA PRO A 105 -4.50 -14.60 -22.21
C PRO A 105 -5.87 -13.94 -22.09
N ALA A 106 -6.48 -13.58 -23.22
CA ALA A 106 -7.75 -12.85 -23.19
C ALA A 106 -8.90 -13.70 -22.66
N ARG A 107 -9.01 -14.96 -23.11
CA ARG A 107 -10.06 -15.87 -22.66
C ARG A 107 -9.95 -16.12 -21.16
N PHE A 108 -8.76 -16.46 -20.69
CA PHE A 108 -8.51 -16.69 -19.26
C PHE A 108 -8.81 -15.45 -18.43
N TYR A 109 -8.30 -14.28 -18.84
CA TYR A 109 -8.49 -13.03 -18.11
C TYR A 109 -9.97 -12.70 -17.91
N TYR A 110 -10.75 -12.70 -18.99
CA TYR A 110 -12.17 -12.32 -18.91
C TYR A 110 -13.00 -13.37 -18.18
N ASN A 111 -12.72 -14.67 -18.34
CA ASN A 111 -13.37 -15.71 -17.54
C ASN A 111 -13.08 -15.52 -16.03
N LEU A 112 -11.83 -15.28 -15.67
CA LEU A 112 -11.44 -15.05 -14.28
C LEU A 112 -12.05 -13.75 -13.73
N ARG A 113 -12.08 -12.68 -14.53
CA ARG A 113 -12.68 -11.40 -14.15
C ARG A 113 -14.17 -11.52 -13.87
N ASP A 114 -14.89 -12.22 -14.73
CA ASP A 114 -16.34 -12.31 -14.70
C ASP A 114 -16.84 -13.46 -13.79
N SER A 115 -15.90 -14.30 -13.29
CA SER A 115 -16.23 -15.33 -12.31
C SER A 115 -16.67 -14.72 -10.98
N SER A 116 -17.63 -15.37 -10.31
CA SER A 116 -18.07 -15.03 -8.96
C SER A 116 -17.50 -16.03 -7.96
N ILE A 117 -16.61 -15.58 -7.09
CA ILE A 117 -16.14 -16.39 -5.95
C ILE A 117 -16.86 -15.89 -4.70
N PRO A 118 -17.60 -16.77 -3.98
CA PRO A 118 -18.34 -16.35 -2.78
C PRO A 118 -17.42 -15.70 -1.73
N LEU A 119 -17.81 -14.53 -1.22
CA LEU A 119 -17.00 -13.70 -0.33
C LEU A 119 -16.53 -14.42 0.95
N ARG A 120 -17.30 -15.36 1.48
CA ARG A 120 -17.02 -16.05 2.75
C ARG A 120 -16.42 -17.44 2.60
N ARG A 121 -16.31 -17.96 1.37
CA ARG A 121 -15.69 -19.25 1.08
C ARG A 121 -14.53 -19.04 0.14
N ASN A 122 -13.47 -19.85 0.29
CA ASN A 122 -12.31 -19.85 -0.62
C ASN A 122 -11.48 -18.56 -0.61
N LEU A 123 -11.05 -18.11 0.58
CA LEU A 123 -10.19 -16.92 0.74
C LEU A 123 -8.92 -16.99 -0.11
N VAL A 124 -8.36 -18.18 -0.29
CA VAL A 124 -7.13 -18.39 -1.09
C VAL A 124 -7.41 -18.16 -2.57
N GLU A 125 -8.52 -18.69 -3.10
CA GLU A 125 -8.92 -18.49 -4.50
C GLU A 125 -9.26 -17.02 -4.79
N ARG A 126 -9.92 -16.33 -3.84
CA ARG A 126 -10.15 -14.88 -3.92
C ARG A 126 -8.83 -14.11 -4.00
N ALA A 127 -7.87 -14.44 -3.14
CA ALA A 127 -6.56 -13.82 -3.15
C ALA A 127 -5.82 -14.09 -4.47
N ALA A 128 -5.84 -15.32 -4.96
CA ALA A 128 -5.24 -15.68 -6.24
C ALA A 128 -5.89 -14.94 -7.40
N ARG A 129 -7.24 -14.88 -7.43
CA ARG A 129 -7.98 -14.09 -8.41
C ARG A 129 -7.60 -12.62 -8.37
N PHE A 130 -7.57 -12.00 -7.18
CA PHE A 130 -7.20 -10.61 -6.99
C PHE A 130 -5.78 -10.33 -7.51
N ILE A 131 -4.79 -11.13 -7.12
CA ILE A 131 -3.39 -10.98 -7.54
C ILE A 131 -3.27 -11.15 -9.06
N THR A 132 -3.89 -12.17 -9.63
CA THR A 132 -3.83 -12.44 -11.07
C THR A 132 -4.44 -11.29 -11.87
N LEU A 133 -5.65 -10.85 -11.51
CA LEU A 133 -6.29 -9.71 -12.18
C LEU A 133 -5.45 -8.44 -12.05
N ASN A 134 -4.91 -8.15 -10.87
CA ASN A 134 -4.05 -6.98 -10.66
C ASN A 134 -2.76 -7.04 -11.52
N LYS A 135 -2.12 -8.20 -11.62
CA LYS A 135 -0.89 -8.38 -12.43
C LYS A 135 -1.13 -8.28 -13.92
N THR A 136 -2.34 -8.62 -14.39
CA THR A 136 -2.68 -8.77 -15.81
C THR A 136 -3.65 -7.71 -16.34
N CYS A 137 -4.31 -6.92 -15.49
CA CYS A 137 -5.19 -5.83 -15.92
C CYS A 137 -4.42 -4.59 -16.38
N TYR A 138 -5.11 -3.67 -17.03
CA TYR A 138 -4.58 -2.40 -17.49
C TYR A 138 -3.96 -1.60 -16.33
N ASN A 139 -2.65 -1.36 -16.40
CA ASN A 139 -1.83 -0.61 -15.44
C ASN A 139 -1.90 -1.09 -13.97
N GLY A 140 -2.35 -2.31 -13.69
CA GLY A 140 -2.49 -2.80 -12.32
C GLY A 140 -3.55 -2.04 -11.51
N LEU A 141 -4.52 -1.44 -12.17
CA LEU A 141 -5.60 -0.68 -11.51
C LEU A 141 -6.52 -1.63 -10.75
N TYR A 142 -7.01 -1.16 -9.60
CA TYR A 142 -8.13 -1.79 -8.92
C TYR A 142 -9.36 -0.88 -9.04
N ARG A 143 -10.39 -1.37 -9.70
CA ARG A 143 -11.65 -0.66 -9.85
C ARG A 143 -12.81 -1.65 -9.86
N VAL A 144 -13.87 -1.31 -9.15
CA VAL A 144 -15.12 -2.06 -9.13
C VAL A 144 -16.27 -1.16 -9.62
N ASN A 145 -17.28 -1.78 -10.20
CA ASN A 145 -18.52 -1.09 -10.57
C ASN A 145 -19.42 -0.89 -9.34
N LYS A 146 -20.58 -0.25 -9.51
CA LYS A 146 -21.57 -0.01 -8.45
C LYS A 146 -22.08 -1.29 -7.77
N GLN A 147 -21.91 -2.46 -8.41
CA GLN A 147 -22.26 -3.77 -7.86
C GLN A 147 -21.09 -4.47 -7.15
N GLY A 148 -19.96 -3.78 -6.97
CA GLY A 148 -18.75 -4.34 -6.35
C GLY A 148 -17.96 -5.30 -7.25
N LYS A 149 -18.30 -5.43 -8.55
CA LYS A 149 -17.60 -6.32 -9.48
C LYS A 149 -16.40 -5.62 -10.11
N PHE A 150 -15.24 -6.30 -10.12
CA PHE A 150 -14.03 -5.82 -10.78
C PHE A 150 -14.28 -5.60 -12.28
N ASN A 151 -13.93 -4.43 -12.82
CA ASN A 151 -14.30 -4.02 -14.18
C ASN A 151 -13.15 -3.40 -14.99
N VAL A 152 -11.90 -3.59 -14.58
CA VAL A 152 -10.75 -3.13 -15.35
C VAL A 152 -10.55 -4.03 -16.58
N PRO A 153 -10.23 -3.51 -17.77
CA PRO A 153 -9.89 -4.33 -18.92
C PRO A 153 -8.51 -4.99 -18.80
N MET A 154 -8.26 -6.02 -19.59
CA MET A 154 -6.94 -6.65 -19.69
C MET A 154 -5.86 -5.66 -20.11
N GLY A 155 -4.68 -5.77 -19.52
CA GLY A 155 -3.47 -5.03 -19.89
C GLY A 155 -2.77 -5.63 -21.11
N ARG A 156 -1.80 -4.87 -21.66
CA ARG A 156 -1.00 -5.32 -22.80
C ARG A 156 0.39 -5.81 -22.35
N TYR A 157 0.40 -6.82 -21.48
CA TYR A 157 1.64 -7.40 -20.97
C TYR A 157 2.06 -8.61 -21.80
N LYS A 158 3.34 -8.66 -22.18
CA LYS A 158 4.00 -9.88 -22.67
C LYS A 158 4.57 -10.61 -21.46
N ASN A 159 4.16 -11.83 -21.20
CA ASN A 159 4.64 -12.68 -20.10
C ASN A 159 4.64 -11.98 -18.71
N PRO A 160 3.49 -11.57 -18.18
CA PRO A 160 3.43 -10.97 -16.85
C PRO A 160 3.83 -12.01 -15.80
N CYS A 161 4.74 -11.68 -14.90
CA CYS A 161 5.05 -12.52 -13.75
C CYS A 161 3.85 -12.49 -12.78
N ILE A 162 2.96 -13.49 -12.89
CA ILE A 162 1.78 -13.62 -12.04
C ILE A 162 2.20 -14.20 -10.70
N CYS A 163 3.07 -15.23 -10.70
CA CYS A 163 3.54 -15.92 -9.52
C CYS A 163 5.05 -15.76 -9.32
N ASP A 164 5.44 -14.90 -8.39
CA ASP A 164 6.80 -14.82 -7.89
C ASP A 164 6.93 -15.63 -6.59
N HIS A 165 7.23 -16.91 -6.73
CA HIS A 165 7.28 -17.88 -5.64
C HIS A 165 8.19 -17.44 -4.49
N ASP A 166 9.42 -17.02 -4.81
CA ASP A 166 10.43 -16.72 -3.80
C ASP A 166 10.11 -15.45 -3.03
N ASN A 167 9.62 -14.41 -3.74
CA ASN A 167 9.18 -13.18 -3.12
C ASN A 167 7.96 -13.40 -2.22
N LEU A 168 6.96 -14.18 -2.68
CA LEU A 168 5.78 -14.52 -1.87
C LEU A 168 6.15 -15.27 -0.59
N ARG A 169 7.03 -16.29 -0.68
CA ARG A 169 7.53 -17.00 0.49
C ARG A 169 8.31 -16.10 1.44
N SER A 170 9.14 -15.21 0.89
CA SER A 170 9.93 -14.28 1.69
C SER A 170 9.04 -13.27 2.42
N ILE A 171 8.03 -12.71 1.74
CA ILE A 171 7.03 -11.84 2.36
C ILE A 171 6.23 -12.60 3.43
N SER A 172 5.81 -13.84 3.14
CA SER A 172 5.11 -14.68 4.11
C SER A 172 5.90 -14.87 5.41
N LYS A 173 7.20 -15.14 5.31
CA LYS A 173 8.09 -15.27 6.48
C LYS A 173 8.09 -14.01 7.35
N VAL A 174 8.09 -12.84 6.73
CA VAL A 174 8.03 -11.55 7.44
C VAL A 174 6.68 -11.34 8.09
N LEU A 175 5.59 -11.54 7.34
CA LEU A 175 4.22 -11.33 7.82
C LEU A 175 3.79 -12.31 8.92
N ARG A 176 4.39 -13.49 9.00
CA ARG A 176 4.09 -14.50 10.04
C ARG A 176 4.63 -14.16 11.43
N LYS A 177 5.46 -13.15 11.57
CA LYS A 177 5.97 -12.76 12.88
C LYS A 177 4.81 -12.29 13.78
N SER A 178 4.81 -12.73 15.02
CA SER A 178 3.71 -12.54 15.97
C SER A 178 3.40 -11.06 16.25
N SER A 179 4.38 -10.19 16.05
CA SER A 179 4.25 -8.74 16.23
C SER A 179 3.73 -8.01 14.99
N THR A 180 3.42 -8.72 13.87
CA THR A 180 2.78 -8.12 12.69
C THR A 180 1.28 -8.37 12.73
N ARG A 181 0.49 -7.30 12.76
CA ARG A 181 -0.98 -7.33 12.62
C ARG A 181 -1.35 -6.87 11.21
N ILE A 182 -2.33 -7.56 10.64
CA ILE A 182 -2.93 -7.21 9.34
C ILE A 182 -4.42 -7.13 9.58
N GLU A 183 -5.02 -5.96 9.31
CA GLU A 183 -6.42 -5.72 9.65
C GLU A 183 -7.10 -4.86 8.57
N ARG A 184 -8.35 -5.22 8.22
CA ARG A 184 -9.22 -4.32 7.49
C ARG A 184 -9.81 -3.30 8.44
N GLY A 185 -9.61 -2.01 8.19
CA GLY A 185 -10.19 -1.00 9.05
C GLY A 185 -9.96 0.43 8.62
N ASP A 186 -10.71 1.31 9.25
CA ASP A 186 -10.54 2.74 9.11
C ASP A 186 -9.24 3.21 9.79
N TYR A 187 -8.46 4.03 9.08
CA TYR A 187 -7.16 4.53 9.53
C TYR A 187 -7.23 5.27 10.88
N LYS A 188 -8.29 6.07 11.08
CA LYS A 188 -8.47 6.88 12.28
C LYS A 188 -8.71 5.98 13.50
N ARG A 189 -9.65 5.02 13.38
CA ARG A 189 -9.90 4.05 14.45
C ARG A 189 -8.65 3.28 14.83
N ILE A 190 -7.95 2.72 13.83
CA ILE A 190 -6.77 1.90 14.06
C ILE A 190 -5.66 2.68 14.77
N LEU A 191 -5.40 3.91 14.34
CA LEU A 191 -4.35 4.73 14.94
C LEU A 191 -4.72 5.21 16.34
N LEU A 192 -5.97 5.66 16.55
CA LEU A 192 -6.41 6.15 17.86
C LEU A 192 -6.43 5.06 18.93
N GLU A 193 -6.79 3.83 18.54
CA GLU A 193 -6.85 2.68 19.47
C GLU A 193 -5.47 2.09 19.77
N ASN A 194 -4.49 2.22 18.87
CA ASN A 194 -3.28 1.41 18.97
C ASN A 194 -1.97 2.21 18.99
N ALA A 195 -1.89 3.39 18.34
CA ALA A 195 -0.64 4.14 18.26
C ALA A 195 -0.30 4.86 19.58
N ALA A 196 0.96 4.80 19.97
CA ALA A 196 1.48 5.36 21.21
C ALA A 196 2.82 6.09 21.00
N GLU A 197 3.31 6.74 22.03
CA GLU A 197 4.60 7.45 22.05
C GLU A 197 5.73 6.59 21.45
N GLY A 198 6.49 7.19 20.54
CA GLY A 198 7.64 6.55 19.89
C GLY A 198 7.30 5.60 18.73
N ASP A 199 6.02 5.34 18.45
CA ASP A 199 5.62 4.56 17.26
C ASP A 199 5.84 5.38 15.98
N PHE A 200 6.23 4.72 14.89
CA PHE A 200 6.36 5.34 13.58
C PHE A 200 5.13 5.08 12.72
N VAL A 201 4.47 6.14 12.29
CA VAL A 201 3.26 6.12 11.47
C VAL A 201 3.58 6.67 10.08
N TYR A 202 3.42 5.84 9.04
CA TYR A 202 3.49 6.27 7.66
C TYR A 202 2.09 6.41 7.06
N LEU A 203 1.75 7.61 6.60
CA LEU A 203 0.45 7.96 6.04
C LEU A 203 0.57 8.21 4.53
N ASP A 204 -0.13 7.42 3.74
CA ASP A 204 -0.21 7.54 2.27
C ASP A 204 -1.68 7.54 1.82
N PRO A 205 -2.45 8.58 2.19
CA PRO A 205 -3.87 8.66 1.86
C PRO A 205 -4.08 8.83 0.35
N PRO A 206 -5.28 8.64 -0.17
CA PRO A 206 -5.62 9.15 -1.49
C PRO A 206 -5.34 10.65 -1.56
N TYR A 207 -4.57 11.06 -2.59
CA TYR A 207 -4.04 12.41 -2.70
C TYR A 207 -5.10 13.44 -3.07
N ASP A 208 -4.92 14.65 -2.57
CA ASP A 208 -5.72 15.80 -2.99
C ASP A 208 -5.50 16.07 -4.50
N PRO A 209 -6.57 16.22 -5.30
CA PRO A 209 -6.46 16.36 -6.75
C PRO A 209 -5.72 17.63 -7.19
N THR A 210 -4.81 17.51 -8.18
CA THR A 210 -3.97 18.61 -8.70
C THR A 210 -4.44 19.14 -10.07
N GLY A 211 -5.73 19.08 -10.43
CA GLY A 211 -6.21 19.50 -11.74
C GLY A 211 -7.02 20.82 -11.72
N PRO A 212 -7.21 21.49 -12.86
CA PRO A 212 -8.02 22.72 -12.93
C PRO A 212 -9.49 22.51 -12.57
N THR A 213 -9.98 21.27 -12.54
CA THR A 213 -11.31 20.88 -12.05
C THR A 213 -11.32 20.52 -10.57
N ALA A 214 -10.17 20.54 -9.89
CA ALA A 214 -10.03 20.16 -8.49
C ALA A 214 -10.79 21.08 -7.51
N GLY A 215 -11.09 22.32 -7.91
CA GLY A 215 -11.80 23.27 -7.06
C GLY A 215 -13.33 23.19 -7.10
N PHE A 216 -13.93 22.40 -7.99
CA PHE A 216 -15.39 22.38 -8.19
C PHE A 216 -16.07 21.03 -7.97
N THR A 217 -15.33 19.94 -7.86
CA THR A 217 -15.89 18.62 -7.59
C THR A 217 -15.42 18.13 -6.23
N GLY A 218 -16.21 18.35 -5.21
CA GLY A 218 -15.98 17.81 -3.85
C GLY A 218 -16.09 16.28 -3.74
N TYR A 219 -15.95 15.60 -4.89
CA TYR A 219 -15.98 14.15 -5.01
C TYR A 219 -14.75 13.70 -5.79
N THR A 220 -13.76 13.18 -5.09
CA THR A 220 -12.74 12.37 -5.74
C THR A 220 -13.36 11.01 -6.07
N ASP A 221 -13.08 10.44 -7.25
CA ASP A 221 -13.48 9.08 -7.62
C ASP A 221 -12.96 8.02 -6.62
N SER A 222 -12.05 8.40 -5.73
CA SER A 222 -11.45 7.56 -4.68
C SER A 222 -12.29 7.48 -3.40
N GLY A 223 -13.34 8.27 -3.25
CA GLY A 223 -14.13 8.34 -2.01
C GLY A 223 -13.45 9.05 -0.84
N PHE A 224 -12.20 9.56 -1.00
CA PHE A 224 -11.51 10.37 0.01
C PHE A 224 -11.69 11.84 -0.34
N THR A 225 -12.48 12.53 0.46
CA THR A 225 -12.95 13.87 0.18
C THR A 225 -12.07 14.94 0.83
N TYR A 226 -12.33 16.21 0.47
CA TYR A 226 -11.80 17.37 1.16
C TYR A 226 -11.99 17.30 2.70
N LYS A 227 -13.17 16.86 3.17
CA LYS A 227 -13.44 16.66 4.60
C LYS A 227 -12.50 15.63 5.21
N ASP A 228 -12.22 14.56 4.50
CA ASP A 228 -11.30 13.50 4.97
C ASP A 228 -9.86 14.02 5.07
N GLN A 229 -9.42 14.95 4.20
CA GLN A 229 -8.12 15.61 4.32
C GLN A 229 -8.02 16.46 5.60
N TYR A 230 -9.09 17.17 5.98
CA TYR A 230 -9.14 17.89 7.26
C TYR A 230 -9.14 16.94 8.46
N GLU A 231 -9.91 15.87 8.40
CA GLU A 231 -9.93 14.87 9.47
C GLU A 231 -8.55 14.21 9.66
N LEU A 232 -7.86 13.93 8.55
CA LEU A 232 -6.50 13.38 8.58
C LEU A 232 -5.51 14.37 9.18
N ALA A 233 -5.61 15.67 8.85
CA ALA A 233 -4.75 16.70 9.41
C ALA A 233 -4.98 16.88 10.92
N ASN A 234 -6.22 16.77 11.39
CA ASN A 234 -6.52 16.79 12.82
C ASN A 234 -5.96 15.54 13.54
N LEU A 235 -6.10 14.36 12.92
CA LEU A 235 -5.50 13.14 13.44
C LEU A 235 -3.97 13.23 13.49
N PHE A 236 -3.34 13.85 12.48
CA PHE A 236 -1.89 14.07 12.48
C PHE A 236 -1.44 14.88 13.70
N LYS A 237 -2.18 15.97 14.03
CA LYS A 237 -1.92 16.78 15.24
C LYS A 237 -2.10 15.97 16.53
N GLU A 238 -3.16 15.18 16.61
CA GLU A 238 -3.42 14.33 17.79
C GLU A 238 -2.31 13.29 17.99
N LEU A 239 -1.81 12.69 16.91
CA LEU A 239 -0.70 11.74 16.97
C LEU A 239 0.64 12.43 17.31
N ASP A 240 0.83 13.69 16.89
CA ASP A 240 1.96 14.52 17.28
C ASP A 240 1.93 14.80 18.79
N ASP A 241 0.77 15.19 19.33
CA ASP A 241 0.57 15.39 20.78
C ASP A 241 0.83 14.09 21.58
N ARG A 242 0.54 12.92 20.99
CA ARG A 242 0.88 11.60 21.55
C ARG A 242 2.35 11.22 21.40
N LYS A 243 3.18 12.10 20.79
CA LYS A 243 4.61 11.88 20.51
C LYS A 243 4.88 10.68 19.60
N CYS A 244 3.98 10.38 18.68
CA CYS A 244 4.25 9.49 17.58
C CYS A 244 5.20 10.16 16.57
N LEU A 245 6.00 9.36 15.87
CA LEU A 245 6.82 9.82 14.75
C LEU A 245 6.00 9.65 13.46
N ILE A 246 5.65 10.74 12.79
CA ILE A 246 4.70 10.69 11.67
C ILE A 246 5.37 11.17 10.39
N LEU A 247 5.24 10.38 9.32
CA LEU A 247 5.61 10.75 7.96
C LEU A 247 4.38 10.61 7.06
N LEU A 248 3.96 11.71 6.45
CA LEU A 248 2.83 11.75 5.53
C LEU A 248 3.31 12.10 4.13
N SER A 249 2.79 11.39 3.12
CA SER A 249 2.92 11.76 1.71
C SER A 249 1.60 12.27 1.17
N ASN A 250 1.63 13.36 0.37
CA ASN A 250 0.45 13.92 -0.30
C ASN A 250 0.87 14.77 -1.51
N SER A 251 -0.11 15.27 -2.29
CA SER A 251 0.14 16.18 -3.41
C SER A 251 0.52 17.59 -2.94
N TYR A 252 1.27 18.31 -3.78
CA TYR A 252 1.59 19.73 -3.55
C TYR A 252 0.41 20.60 -4.01
N THR A 253 -0.59 20.79 -3.14
CA THR A 253 -1.76 21.66 -3.37
C THR A 253 -1.84 22.78 -2.33
N PRO A 254 -2.56 23.88 -2.61
CA PRO A 254 -2.80 24.93 -1.62
C PRO A 254 -3.42 24.39 -0.34
N LEU A 255 -4.41 23.50 -0.46
CA LEU A 255 -5.07 22.83 0.66
C LEU A 255 -4.09 22.09 1.57
N ILE A 256 -3.29 21.21 1.01
CA ILE A 256 -2.35 20.39 1.81
C ILE A 256 -1.28 21.28 2.47
N ARG A 257 -0.81 22.30 1.77
CA ARG A 257 0.11 23.28 2.35
C ARG A 257 -0.49 24.04 3.53
N GLU A 258 -1.75 24.43 3.44
CA GLU A 258 -2.47 25.12 4.51
C GLU A 258 -2.68 24.21 5.71
N LEU A 259 -3.18 22.98 5.49
CA LEU A 259 -3.47 22.02 6.56
C LEU A 259 -2.23 21.66 7.41
N TYR A 260 -1.06 21.62 6.79
CA TYR A 260 0.20 21.22 7.43
C TYR A 260 1.19 22.38 7.60
N TYR A 261 0.76 23.63 7.45
CA TYR A 261 1.62 24.82 7.51
C TYR A 261 2.45 24.93 8.81
N GLY A 262 1.94 24.46 9.94
CA GLY A 262 2.62 24.49 11.24
C GLY A 262 3.79 23.51 11.37
N PHE A 263 3.92 22.52 10.48
CA PHE A 263 4.99 21.53 10.51
C PHE A 263 6.18 21.99 9.66
N LYS A 264 7.37 22.06 10.30
CA LYS A 264 8.57 22.64 9.67
C LYS A 264 9.32 21.70 8.75
N ASN A 265 9.07 20.39 8.83
CA ASN A 265 9.81 19.39 8.05
C ASN A 265 8.97 18.96 6.84
N ILE A 266 8.96 19.80 5.82
CA ILE A 266 8.26 19.55 4.55
C ILE A 266 9.29 19.43 3.44
N LYS A 267 9.35 18.28 2.80
CA LYS A 267 10.24 18.00 1.65
C LYS A 267 9.41 17.86 0.38
N MET A 268 9.74 18.62 -0.64
CA MET A 268 9.17 18.49 -1.99
C MET A 268 9.95 17.44 -2.78
N VAL A 269 9.21 16.54 -3.45
CA VAL A 269 9.78 15.49 -4.29
C VAL A 269 9.11 15.51 -5.66
N SER A 270 9.90 15.59 -6.71
CA SER A 270 9.39 15.50 -8.07
C SER A 270 9.24 14.02 -8.47
N THR A 271 8.05 13.64 -8.92
CA THR A 271 7.74 12.29 -9.38
C THR A 271 7.23 12.31 -10.82
N LEU A 272 7.54 11.25 -11.57
CA LEU A 272 6.96 11.02 -12.89
C LEU A 272 5.71 10.18 -12.75
N ARG A 273 4.53 10.68 -13.15
CA ARG A 273 3.33 9.83 -13.22
C ARG A 273 3.47 8.80 -14.33
N ALA A 274 3.70 7.54 -13.95
CA ALA A 274 3.69 6.41 -14.88
C ALA A 274 2.28 6.11 -15.45
N ILE A 275 1.22 6.60 -14.83
CA ILE A 275 -0.18 6.29 -15.15
C ILE A 275 -0.87 7.52 -15.74
N ASN A 276 -0.60 7.80 -17.02
CA ASN A 276 -1.45 8.67 -17.82
C ASN A 276 -1.53 8.08 -19.24
N SER A 277 -2.75 7.93 -19.75
CA SER A 277 -2.99 7.44 -21.11
C SER A 277 -2.42 8.39 -22.19
N ASN A 278 -2.19 9.67 -21.86
CA ASN A 278 -1.62 10.67 -22.76
C ASN A 278 -0.17 10.97 -22.34
N ALA A 279 0.80 10.56 -23.20
CA ALA A 279 2.23 10.71 -22.95
C ALA A 279 2.66 12.18 -22.77
N SER A 280 2.00 13.14 -23.43
CA SER A 280 2.29 14.58 -23.32
C SER A 280 1.86 15.20 -21.97
N ARG A 281 1.04 14.49 -21.18
CA ARG A 281 0.60 14.90 -19.83
C ARG A 281 1.34 14.17 -18.70
N ARG A 282 2.45 13.49 -19.01
CA ARG A 282 3.36 12.90 -18.02
C ARG A 282 4.35 13.94 -17.49
N THR A 283 3.88 15.15 -17.24
CA THR A 283 4.66 16.21 -16.59
C THR A 283 4.90 15.83 -15.13
N GLY A 284 6.09 16.17 -14.61
CA GLY A 284 6.46 15.91 -13.24
C GLY A 284 5.41 16.44 -12.26
N HIS A 285 5.00 15.60 -11.33
CA HIS A 285 4.17 16.02 -10.20
C HIS A 285 5.05 16.22 -8.98
N THR A 286 4.77 17.27 -8.24
CA THR A 286 5.42 17.49 -6.95
C THR A 286 4.59 16.82 -5.87
N GLU A 287 5.20 15.93 -5.12
CA GLU A 287 4.66 15.35 -3.90
C GLU A 287 5.30 16.04 -2.69
N LEU A 288 4.54 16.10 -1.60
CA LEU A 288 5.01 16.55 -0.31
C LEU A 288 5.27 15.35 0.59
N LEU A 289 6.42 15.34 1.25
CA LEU A 289 6.70 14.49 2.40
C LEU A 289 6.75 15.40 3.63
N ILE A 290 5.85 15.16 4.57
CA ILE A 290 5.62 16.00 5.75
C ILE A 290 5.89 15.17 6.98
N SER A 291 6.80 15.62 7.87
CA SER A 291 7.05 14.94 9.15
C SER A 291 6.98 15.90 10.32
N ASN A 292 6.62 15.38 11.51
CA ASN A 292 6.63 16.11 12.77
C ASN A 292 7.98 16.05 13.49
N TYR A 293 8.94 15.29 12.97
CA TYR A 293 10.30 15.13 13.51
C TYR A 293 11.37 15.53 12.48
N ARG A 294 12.60 15.72 12.94
CA ARG A 294 13.79 15.85 12.08
C ARG A 294 14.40 14.46 11.89
N ALA A 295 14.64 14.06 10.64
CA ALA A 295 15.33 12.82 10.29
C ALA A 295 16.84 12.99 10.35
#